data_079976421acee6ee2cc7a95f2fc73fc1
#
_entry.id   079976421acee6ee2cc7a95f2fc73fc1
#
_cell.length_a   1.000
_cell.length_b   1.000
_cell.length_c   1.000
_cell.angle_alpha   90.00
_cell.angle_beta   90.00
_cell.angle_gamma   90.00
#
_symmetry.space_group_name_H-M   'P 1'
#
loop_
_entity.id
_entity.type
_entity.pdbx_description
1 polymer ?
#
loop_
_entity_poly.entity_id
_entity_poly.type
_entity_poly.pdbx_seq_one_letter_code
_entity_poly.pdbx_strand_id
1 'polypeptide(L)'
;MVVALTGLSLGLGFYHLSSRSLWLDEGYTWLTAAQNVKGITAIAASQGYHLLPYYLLIHVLIGWFGDSAFVMRAPSVIAGAAAVPLMYLLAARLAGRRVGLYATVLLAVSQPLVFWQQNARDYAFVVLLAVASTLAAVVGIQDGSLGPLIGWALIMAVGCYTHPEMLLLVIPQELVMFLWSGSRRVRVGIVGLTMVGALLNLPVLLNAVHSSVYQTTPLLPPGVGSATEIATFLASGAGTAVPVTATDHALLGITFALAVIGVAMLGADLVDRGCNRSNLGLGLGLAWLVLPPVISWLVSESGHPDFLDRYLILSLPAASLVIALVLGRVQPRSLGLFGLVYLLIFRFGVLAPSYSAPLDDFSTATADLLAAARPGDCVTIASNQARTLYDYYSARLARSAGGRLTQPVQVLPFAVNGSPQVVLAFNDLPLGDYRNAQQPQFVAQAATGCRRIWLFQSHVGSPTGSATSQLFYRSLLTLERNLQLYFRPAGQFNYHGVAVSLFDRDRRPG
;
A
#
# COMPACT_ATOMS: atom_id res chain seq x y z
N MET A 1 -8.97 0.58 28.81
CA MET A 1 -7.65 0.58 28.14
C MET A 1 -7.77 0.27 26.66
N VAL A 2 -8.44 -0.80 26.20
CA VAL A 2 -8.61 -1.09 24.75
C VAL A 2 -9.29 0.07 24.02
N VAL A 3 -10.38 0.63 24.56
CA VAL A 3 -11.05 1.82 24.00
C VAL A 3 -10.09 3.01 23.86
N ALA A 4 -9.23 3.24 24.87
CA ALA A 4 -8.23 4.30 24.82
C ALA A 4 -7.18 4.05 23.72
N LEU A 5 -6.75 2.80 23.52
CA LEU A 5 -5.82 2.43 22.46
C LEU A 5 -6.46 2.55 21.06
N THR A 6 -7.74 2.20 20.93
CA THR A 6 -8.50 2.45 19.70
C THR A 6 -8.64 3.95 19.44
N GLY A 7 -8.94 4.74 20.47
CA GLY A 7 -8.98 6.21 20.37
C GLY A 7 -7.63 6.82 20.00
N LEU A 8 -6.52 6.28 20.56
CA LEU A 8 -5.17 6.68 20.18
C LEU A 8 -4.91 6.37 18.68
N SER A 9 -5.23 5.17 18.21
CA SER A 9 -5.05 4.80 16.79
C SER A 9 -5.88 5.68 15.86
N LEU A 10 -7.14 6.00 16.22
CA LEU A 10 -7.95 6.98 15.50
C LEU A 10 -7.28 8.36 15.48
N GLY A 11 -6.82 8.84 16.64
CA GLY A 11 -6.14 10.14 16.76
C GLY A 11 -4.89 10.22 15.90
N LEU A 12 -4.03 9.19 15.94
CA LEU A 12 -2.84 9.11 15.10
C LEU A 12 -3.19 9.05 13.61
N GLY A 13 -4.21 8.28 13.23
CA GLY A 13 -4.65 8.17 11.84
C GLY A 13 -5.26 9.47 11.29
N PHE A 14 -6.09 10.19 12.09
CA PHE A 14 -6.69 11.45 11.67
C PHE A 14 -5.77 12.66 11.79
N TYR A 15 -4.66 12.55 12.53
CA TYR A 15 -3.72 13.64 12.69
C TYR A 15 -3.14 14.05 11.33
N HIS A 16 -3.35 15.31 10.94
CA HIS A 16 -2.87 15.86 9.66
C HIS A 16 -3.31 15.06 8.41
N LEU A 17 -4.46 14.37 8.44
CA LEU A 17 -4.92 13.47 7.39
C LEU A 17 -4.98 14.10 5.98
N SER A 18 -5.30 15.40 5.90
CA SER A 18 -5.44 16.13 4.63
C SER A 18 -4.25 17.03 4.30
N SER A 19 -3.19 17.05 5.12
CA SER A 19 -2.09 18.01 4.96
C SER A 19 -1.16 17.67 3.80
N ARG A 20 -1.03 16.38 3.47
CA ARG A 20 -0.16 15.91 2.38
C ARG A 20 -0.93 15.78 1.08
N SER A 21 -0.25 16.09 -0.02
CA SER A 21 -0.72 15.80 -1.37
C SER A 21 -1.16 14.35 -1.51
N LEU A 22 -2.13 14.08 -2.38
CA LEU A 22 -2.34 12.72 -2.89
C LEU A 22 -1.11 12.33 -3.71
N TRP A 23 -0.65 11.12 -3.52
CA TRP A 23 0.42 10.54 -4.33
C TRP A 23 -0.15 9.57 -5.37
N LEU A 24 0.72 9.03 -6.20
CA LEU A 24 0.35 8.28 -7.39
C LEU A 24 -0.75 7.23 -7.17
N ASP A 25 -0.57 6.33 -6.19
CA ASP A 25 -1.54 5.26 -5.95
C ASP A 25 -2.91 5.77 -5.46
N GLU A 26 -2.94 6.90 -4.74
CA GLU A 26 -4.19 7.55 -4.34
C GLU A 26 -4.88 8.22 -5.53
N GLY A 27 -4.10 8.73 -6.49
CA GLY A 27 -4.60 9.22 -7.77
C GLY A 27 -5.35 8.13 -8.53
N TYR A 28 -4.81 6.92 -8.57
CA TYR A 28 -5.49 5.76 -9.16
C TYR A 28 -6.78 5.38 -8.43
N THR A 29 -6.75 5.43 -7.10
CA THR A 29 -7.95 5.18 -6.30
C THR A 29 -9.05 6.18 -6.64
N TRP A 30 -8.72 7.48 -6.71
CA TRP A 30 -9.66 8.51 -7.11
C TRP A 30 -10.20 8.28 -8.52
N LEU A 31 -9.31 8.07 -9.48
CA LEU A 31 -9.65 7.91 -10.88
C LEU A 31 -10.59 6.72 -11.12
N THR A 32 -10.32 5.59 -10.44
CA THR A 32 -11.15 4.38 -10.54
C THR A 32 -12.48 4.58 -9.83
N ALA A 33 -12.46 5.08 -8.58
CA ALA A 33 -13.65 5.27 -7.79
C ALA A 33 -14.59 6.37 -8.34
N ALA A 34 -14.08 7.31 -9.13
CA ALA A 34 -14.88 8.32 -9.82
C ALA A 34 -15.68 7.79 -11.02
N GLN A 35 -15.39 6.55 -11.48
CA GLN A 35 -16.16 5.89 -12.54
C GLN A 35 -17.53 5.42 -12.02
N ASN A 36 -18.44 5.09 -12.93
CA ASN A 36 -19.65 4.34 -12.56
C ASN A 36 -19.30 2.88 -12.20
N VAL A 37 -20.20 2.19 -11.52
CA VAL A 37 -19.99 0.81 -11.04
C VAL A 37 -19.54 -0.14 -12.16
N LYS A 38 -20.08 0.01 -13.39
CA LYS A 38 -19.66 -0.80 -14.54
C LYS A 38 -18.21 -0.52 -14.94
N GLY A 39 -17.80 0.74 -14.92
CA GLY A 39 -16.39 1.12 -15.14
C GLY A 39 -15.46 0.57 -14.07
N ILE A 40 -15.83 0.72 -12.78
CA ILE A 40 -15.05 0.18 -11.66
C ILE A 40 -14.86 -1.34 -11.80
N THR A 41 -15.95 -2.07 -12.10
CA THR A 41 -15.87 -3.54 -12.25
C THR A 41 -15.05 -3.96 -13.45
N ALA A 42 -15.13 -3.23 -14.57
CA ALA A 42 -14.31 -3.50 -15.75
C ALA A 42 -12.82 -3.28 -15.49
N ILE A 43 -12.48 -2.20 -14.78
CA ILE A 43 -11.11 -1.92 -14.35
C ILE A 43 -10.59 -3.00 -13.40
N ALA A 44 -11.37 -3.31 -12.37
CA ALA A 44 -10.99 -4.34 -11.42
C ALA A 44 -10.82 -5.71 -12.12
N ALA A 45 -11.69 -6.06 -13.07
CA ALA A 45 -11.58 -7.29 -13.85
C ALA A 45 -10.28 -7.34 -14.67
N SER A 46 -9.86 -6.24 -15.28
CA SER A 46 -8.59 -6.18 -16.03
C SER A 46 -7.36 -6.30 -15.13
N GLN A 47 -7.52 -6.06 -13.83
CA GLN A 47 -6.49 -6.13 -12.81
C GLN A 47 -6.65 -7.35 -11.88
N GLY A 48 -7.40 -8.38 -12.28
CA GLY A 48 -7.61 -9.59 -11.48
C GLY A 48 -8.55 -9.41 -10.30
N TYR A 49 -9.43 -8.44 -10.36
CA TYR A 49 -10.44 -8.10 -9.35
C TYR A 49 -9.89 -7.59 -8.01
N HIS A 50 -8.58 -7.37 -7.88
CA HIS A 50 -8.05 -6.77 -6.65
C HIS A 50 -8.55 -5.33 -6.48
N LEU A 51 -8.61 -4.87 -5.23
CA LEU A 51 -9.13 -3.57 -4.82
C LEU A 51 -10.62 -3.33 -5.13
N LEU A 52 -11.35 -4.30 -5.71
CA LEU A 52 -12.76 -4.09 -6.08
C LEU A 52 -13.64 -3.64 -4.90
N PRO A 53 -13.63 -4.32 -3.73
CA PRO A 53 -14.43 -3.88 -2.59
C PRO A 53 -14.05 -2.48 -2.09
N TYR A 54 -12.75 -2.17 -2.13
CA TYR A 54 -12.23 -0.87 -1.71
C TYR A 54 -12.66 0.25 -2.67
N TYR A 55 -12.52 0.06 -3.98
CA TYR A 55 -12.96 1.05 -4.97
C TYR A 55 -14.46 1.32 -4.91
N LEU A 56 -15.29 0.28 -4.71
CA LEU A 56 -16.74 0.45 -4.53
C LEU A 56 -17.07 1.25 -3.26
N LEU A 57 -16.35 0.99 -2.15
CA LEU A 57 -16.51 1.78 -0.93
C LEU A 57 -16.16 3.25 -1.16
N ILE A 58 -15.01 3.53 -1.78
CA ILE A 58 -14.59 4.90 -2.06
C ILE A 58 -15.57 5.59 -3.05
N HIS A 59 -16.07 4.85 -4.05
CA HIS A 59 -17.08 5.36 -4.98
C HIS A 59 -18.33 5.88 -4.26
N VAL A 60 -18.88 5.09 -3.34
CA VAL A 60 -20.04 5.49 -2.55
C VAL A 60 -19.73 6.73 -1.71
N LEU A 61 -18.58 6.76 -1.06
CA LEU A 61 -18.19 7.90 -0.20
C LEU A 61 -17.92 9.17 -1.00
N ILE A 62 -17.30 9.07 -2.16
CA ILE A 62 -17.12 10.21 -3.08
C ILE A 62 -18.49 10.74 -3.54
N GLY A 63 -19.42 9.84 -3.85
CA GLY A 63 -20.78 10.22 -4.26
C GLY A 63 -21.56 10.98 -3.17
N TRP A 64 -21.34 10.66 -1.90
CA TRP A 64 -22.04 11.30 -0.77
C TRP A 64 -21.34 12.55 -0.22
N PHE A 65 -20.02 12.53 -0.13
CA PHE A 65 -19.23 13.50 0.62
C PHE A 65 -18.22 14.28 -0.22
N GLY A 66 -18.15 13.97 -1.53
CA GLY A 66 -17.16 14.55 -2.43
C GLY A 66 -15.78 13.88 -2.36
N ASP A 67 -14.91 14.26 -3.26
CA ASP A 67 -13.63 13.63 -3.57
C ASP A 67 -12.42 14.21 -2.81
N SER A 68 -12.63 14.74 -1.60
CA SER A 68 -11.50 15.27 -0.81
C SER A 68 -10.55 14.17 -0.32
N ALA A 69 -9.27 14.51 -0.12
CA ALA A 69 -8.29 13.60 0.47
C ALA A 69 -8.78 13.04 1.81
N PHE A 70 -9.46 13.86 2.63
CA PHE A 70 -10.07 13.41 3.88
C PHE A 70 -11.08 12.29 3.66
N VAL A 71 -12.04 12.48 2.75
CA VAL A 71 -13.10 11.49 2.46
C VAL A 71 -12.51 10.19 1.96
N MET A 72 -11.50 10.24 1.09
CA MET A 72 -10.88 9.05 0.54
C MET A 72 -9.99 8.30 1.53
N ARG A 73 -9.33 9.01 2.47
CA ARG A 73 -8.43 8.41 3.47
C ARG A 73 -9.13 7.93 4.74
N ALA A 74 -10.23 8.58 5.13
CA ALA A 74 -10.95 8.28 6.38
C ALA A 74 -11.35 6.80 6.54
N PRO A 75 -11.81 6.07 5.51
CA PRO A 75 -12.10 4.64 5.63
C PRO A 75 -10.89 3.80 6.06
N SER A 76 -9.70 4.12 5.56
CA SER A 76 -8.45 3.45 5.96
C SER A 76 -8.09 3.72 7.42
N VAL A 77 -8.35 4.95 7.93
CA VAL A 77 -8.19 5.26 9.36
C VAL A 77 -9.11 4.39 10.20
N ILE A 78 -10.39 4.32 9.82
CA ILE A 78 -11.41 3.54 10.56
C ILE A 78 -11.05 2.04 10.54
N ALA A 79 -10.64 1.50 9.39
CA ALA A 79 -10.25 0.10 9.25
C ALA A 79 -9.04 -0.26 10.14
N GLY A 80 -7.98 0.54 10.09
CA GLY A 80 -6.80 0.29 10.92
C GLY A 80 -7.09 0.43 12.42
N ALA A 81 -7.90 1.40 12.81
CA ALA A 81 -8.33 1.53 14.20
C ALA A 81 -9.24 0.39 14.67
N ALA A 82 -10.09 -0.16 13.79
CA ALA A 82 -10.92 -1.33 14.07
C ALA A 82 -10.09 -2.62 14.26
N ALA A 83 -8.92 -2.72 13.64
CA ALA A 83 -7.99 -3.83 13.86
C ALA A 83 -7.47 -3.88 15.31
N VAL A 84 -7.39 -2.75 16.01
CA VAL A 84 -6.83 -2.64 17.37
C VAL A 84 -7.63 -3.44 18.41
N PRO A 85 -8.96 -3.28 18.57
CA PRO A 85 -9.73 -4.10 19.50
C PRO A 85 -9.77 -5.57 19.10
N LEU A 86 -9.77 -5.90 17.79
CA LEU A 86 -9.73 -7.29 17.35
C LEU A 86 -8.38 -7.95 17.71
N MET A 87 -7.29 -7.22 17.59
CA MET A 87 -5.96 -7.68 18.04
C MET A 87 -5.93 -8.01 19.53
N TYR A 88 -6.59 -7.16 20.36
CA TYR A 88 -6.74 -7.47 21.77
C TYR A 88 -7.51 -8.77 22.02
N LEU A 89 -8.66 -8.94 21.35
CA LEU A 89 -9.48 -10.14 21.50
C LEU A 89 -8.69 -11.39 21.09
N LEU A 90 -7.98 -11.33 19.96
CA LEU A 90 -7.15 -12.42 19.48
C LEU A 90 -6.03 -12.77 20.47
N ALA A 91 -5.19 -11.82 20.81
CA ALA A 91 -4.01 -12.06 21.63
C ALA A 91 -4.37 -12.40 23.09
N ALA A 92 -5.42 -11.79 23.65
CA ALA A 92 -5.92 -12.10 24.98
C ALA A 92 -6.53 -13.53 25.05
N ARG A 93 -7.21 -13.98 23.98
CA ARG A 93 -7.73 -15.34 23.87
C ARG A 93 -6.61 -16.38 23.79
N LEU A 94 -5.51 -16.04 23.10
CA LEU A 94 -4.35 -16.92 22.94
C LEU A 94 -3.45 -17.02 24.19
N ALA A 95 -3.23 -15.90 24.91
CA ALA A 95 -2.22 -15.84 25.96
C ALA A 95 -2.56 -14.91 27.13
N GLY A 96 -3.85 -14.56 27.28
CA GLY A 96 -4.35 -13.79 28.41
C GLY A 96 -4.20 -12.26 28.23
N ARG A 97 -4.84 -11.54 29.17
CA ARG A 97 -5.04 -10.07 29.09
C ARG A 97 -3.74 -9.27 28.93
N ARG A 98 -2.66 -9.69 29.60
CA ARG A 98 -1.38 -8.98 29.57
C ARG A 98 -0.76 -9.00 28.17
N VAL A 99 -0.68 -10.18 27.56
CA VAL A 99 -0.19 -10.34 26.18
C VAL A 99 -1.12 -9.62 25.21
N GLY A 100 -2.44 -9.72 25.44
CA GLY A 100 -3.42 -8.97 24.66
C GLY A 100 -3.13 -7.47 24.63
N LEU A 101 -2.86 -6.86 25.79
CA LEU A 101 -2.55 -5.44 25.87
C LEU A 101 -1.22 -5.07 25.21
N TYR A 102 -0.19 -5.91 25.39
CA TYR A 102 1.12 -5.68 24.77
C TYR A 102 1.02 -5.73 23.23
N ALA A 103 0.38 -6.76 22.69
CA ALA A 103 0.18 -6.89 21.25
C ALA A 103 -0.64 -5.73 20.66
N THR A 104 -1.69 -5.32 21.38
CA THR A 104 -2.58 -4.24 20.96
C THR A 104 -1.87 -2.89 20.90
N VAL A 105 -1.12 -2.52 21.94
CA VAL A 105 -0.41 -1.24 21.95
C VAL A 105 0.70 -1.22 20.89
N LEU A 106 1.43 -2.33 20.74
CA LEU A 106 2.45 -2.46 19.70
C LEU A 106 1.87 -2.28 18.29
N LEU A 107 0.70 -2.85 18.00
CA LEU A 107 0.03 -2.66 16.72
C LEU A 107 -0.47 -1.23 16.55
N ALA A 108 -1.15 -0.67 17.56
CA ALA A 108 -1.79 0.64 17.50
C ALA A 108 -0.82 1.81 17.22
N VAL A 109 0.45 1.68 17.64
CA VAL A 109 1.49 2.71 17.47
C VAL A 109 2.55 2.30 16.44
N SER A 110 2.28 1.28 15.61
CA SER A 110 3.23 0.92 14.57
C SER A 110 3.15 1.90 13.40
N GLN A 111 4.29 2.42 12.98
CA GLN A 111 4.39 3.40 11.90
C GLN A 111 3.77 2.89 10.59
N PRO A 112 3.97 1.63 10.14
CA PRO A 112 3.34 1.16 8.92
C PRO A 112 1.81 1.17 8.98
N LEU A 113 1.21 0.77 10.11
CA LEU A 113 -0.25 0.84 10.23
C LEU A 113 -0.74 2.28 10.15
N VAL A 114 -0.11 3.20 10.90
CA VAL A 114 -0.49 4.63 10.90
C VAL A 114 -0.28 5.24 9.51
N PHE A 115 0.83 4.93 8.83
CA PHE A 115 1.08 5.39 7.47
C PHE A 115 -0.03 4.95 6.52
N TRP A 116 -0.40 3.67 6.52
CA TRP A 116 -1.44 3.16 5.64
C TRP A 116 -2.86 3.54 6.06
N GLN A 117 -3.09 3.88 7.33
CA GLN A 117 -4.31 4.57 7.75
C GLN A 117 -4.45 5.93 7.07
N GLN A 118 -3.35 6.63 6.84
CA GLN A 118 -3.32 7.96 6.24
C GLN A 118 -3.25 7.95 4.71
N ASN A 119 -3.47 6.82 4.08
CA ASN A 119 -3.47 6.67 2.63
C ASN A 119 -4.81 6.14 2.13
N ALA A 120 -5.27 6.66 1.00
CA ALA A 120 -6.45 6.16 0.31
C ALA A 120 -6.13 4.86 -0.45
N ARG A 121 -5.67 3.85 0.32
CA ARG A 121 -5.32 2.49 -0.14
C ARG A 121 -5.87 1.46 0.84
N ASP A 122 -5.98 0.25 0.39
CA ASP A 122 -6.62 -0.87 1.09
C ASP A 122 -5.77 -1.53 2.18
N TYR A 123 -4.48 -1.19 2.33
CA TYR A 123 -3.56 -1.88 3.24
C TYR A 123 -4.00 -1.90 4.72
N ALA A 124 -4.67 -0.84 5.19
CA ALA A 124 -5.25 -0.84 6.54
C ALA A 124 -6.43 -1.84 6.66
N PHE A 125 -7.18 -2.07 5.57
CA PHE A 125 -8.20 -3.13 5.49
C PHE A 125 -7.56 -4.51 5.48
N VAL A 126 -6.43 -4.69 4.82
CA VAL A 126 -5.65 -5.96 4.85
C VAL A 126 -5.30 -6.32 6.30
N VAL A 127 -4.80 -5.37 7.10
CA VAL A 127 -4.51 -5.58 8.52
C VAL A 127 -5.77 -5.97 9.31
N LEU A 128 -6.88 -5.25 9.09
CA LEU A 128 -8.16 -5.55 9.73
C LEU A 128 -8.64 -6.96 9.40
N LEU A 129 -8.66 -7.31 8.12
CA LEU A 129 -9.15 -8.61 7.64
C LEU A 129 -8.22 -9.76 8.06
N ALA A 130 -6.90 -9.53 8.11
CA ALA A 130 -5.93 -10.50 8.60
C ALA A 130 -6.15 -10.82 10.08
N VAL A 131 -6.35 -9.80 10.93
CA VAL A 131 -6.66 -10.01 12.35
C VAL A 131 -8.04 -10.64 12.55
N ALA A 132 -9.05 -10.18 11.80
CA ALA A 132 -10.41 -10.70 11.91
C ALA A 132 -10.52 -12.17 11.49
N SER A 133 -9.92 -12.55 10.35
CA SER A 133 -9.90 -13.93 9.87
C SER A 133 -9.15 -14.85 10.85
N THR A 134 -8.00 -14.39 11.35
CA THR A 134 -7.21 -15.14 12.33
C THR A 134 -7.97 -15.33 13.65
N LEU A 135 -8.68 -14.30 14.13
CA LEU A 135 -9.54 -14.42 15.32
C LEU A 135 -10.68 -15.45 15.08
N ALA A 136 -11.34 -15.39 13.94
CA ALA A 136 -12.40 -16.33 13.58
C ALA A 136 -11.86 -17.77 13.50
N ALA A 137 -10.68 -17.99 12.90
CA ALA A 137 -10.00 -19.28 12.86
C ALA A 137 -9.71 -19.81 14.29
N VAL A 138 -9.12 -18.98 15.16
CA VAL A 138 -8.80 -19.34 16.55
C VAL A 138 -10.06 -19.70 17.33
N VAL A 139 -11.13 -18.90 17.23
CA VAL A 139 -12.42 -19.20 17.87
C VAL A 139 -12.95 -20.54 17.38
N GLY A 140 -12.94 -20.78 16.07
CA GLY A 140 -13.47 -22.01 15.47
C GLY A 140 -12.75 -23.27 15.96
N ILE A 141 -11.42 -23.26 16.04
CA ILE A 141 -10.65 -24.43 16.52
C ILE A 141 -10.73 -24.61 18.04
N GLN A 142 -10.78 -23.54 18.83
CA GLN A 142 -10.86 -23.61 20.27
C GLN A 142 -12.24 -24.05 20.76
N ASP A 143 -13.30 -23.57 20.13
CA ASP A 143 -14.69 -23.89 20.48
C ASP A 143 -15.20 -25.16 19.76
N GLY A 144 -14.42 -25.70 18.81
CA GLY A 144 -14.81 -26.86 18.00
C GLY A 144 -16.03 -26.59 17.12
N SER A 145 -16.24 -25.33 16.72
CA SER A 145 -17.45 -24.86 16.03
C SER A 145 -17.16 -24.45 14.59
N LEU A 146 -18.09 -24.81 13.68
CA LEU A 146 -17.99 -24.46 12.25
C LEU A 146 -18.44 -23.01 11.97
N GLY A 147 -19.30 -22.41 12.81
CA GLY A 147 -19.78 -21.05 12.57
C GLY A 147 -18.66 -20.01 12.42
N PRO A 148 -17.72 -19.90 13.38
CA PRO A 148 -16.56 -19.00 13.21
C PRO A 148 -15.66 -19.35 12.03
N LEU A 149 -15.55 -20.64 11.65
CA LEU A 149 -14.77 -21.05 10.47
C LEU A 149 -15.45 -20.62 9.16
N ILE A 150 -16.77 -20.62 9.11
CA ILE A 150 -17.51 -20.01 7.99
C ILE A 150 -17.19 -18.51 7.92
N GLY A 151 -17.20 -17.82 9.07
CA GLY A 151 -16.78 -16.42 9.17
C GLY A 151 -15.35 -16.22 8.67
N TRP A 152 -14.41 -17.10 9.05
CA TRP A 152 -13.04 -17.10 8.53
C TRP A 152 -12.99 -17.19 6.99
N ALA A 153 -13.70 -18.16 6.40
CA ALA A 153 -13.72 -18.36 4.95
C ALA A 153 -14.30 -17.14 4.20
N LEU A 154 -15.37 -16.54 4.73
CA LEU A 154 -15.98 -15.34 4.14
C LEU A 154 -15.06 -14.12 4.24
N ILE A 155 -14.42 -13.91 5.40
CA ILE A 155 -13.46 -12.81 5.58
C ILE A 155 -12.26 -13.00 4.65
N MET A 156 -11.76 -14.23 4.51
CA MET A 156 -10.67 -14.52 3.58
C MET A 156 -11.08 -14.30 2.13
N ALA A 157 -12.31 -14.68 1.74
CA ALA A 157 -12.83 -14.44 0.40
C ALA A 157 -12.87 -12.93 0.09
N VAL A 158 -13.44 -12.13 0.98
CA VAL A 158 -13.45 -10.65 0.84
C VAL A 158 -12.02 -10.10 0.85
N GLY A 159 -11.16 -10.65 1.70
CA GLY A 159 -9.75 -10.26 1.81
C GLY A 159 -8.99 -10.43 0.51
N CYS A 160 -9.13 -11.54 -0.18
CA CYS A 160 -8.45 -11.81 -1.46
C CYS A 160 -8.93 -10.87 -2.58
N TYR A 161 -10.20 -10.47 -2.60
CA TYR A 161 -10.70 -9.42 -3.50
C TYR A 161 -10.24 -8.01 -3.08
N THR A 162 -9.93 -7.80 -1.79
CA THR A 162 -9.38 -6.54 -1.31
C THR A 162 -7.90 -6.45 -1.71
N HIS A 163 -7.12 -7.49 -1.41
CA HIS A 163 -5.71 -7.56 -1.78
C HIS A 163 -5.28 -9.03 -1.99
N PRO A 164 -4.68 -9.40 -3.13
CA PRO A 164 -4.34 -10.79 -3.44
C PRO A 164 -3.34 -11.42 -2.45
N GLU A 165 -2.47 -10.63 -1.82
CA GLU A 165 -1.53 -11.12 -0.81
C GLU A 165 -2.21 -11.69 0.44
N MET A 166 -3.51 -11.48 0.63
CA MET A 166 -4.27 -12.22 1.64
C MET A 166 -4.21 -13.74 1.42
N LEU A 167 -3.93 -14.21 0.20
CA LEU A 167 -3.67 -15.63 -0.09
C LEU A 167 -2.45 -16.17 0.68
N LEU A 168 -1.45 -15.34 0.95
CA LEU A 168 -0.27 -15.73 1.74
C LEU A 168 -0.63 -16.10 3.19
N LEU A 169 -1.80 -15.64 3.68
CA LEU A 169 -2.29 -15.91 5.02
C LEU A 169 -3.05 -17.24 5.11
N VAL A 170 -3.56 -17.77 4.00
CA VAL A 170 -4.29 -19.03 3.97
C VAL A 170 -3.44 -20.16 4.53
N ILE A 171 -2.21 -20.32 4.02
CA ILE A 171 -1.31 -21.42 4.40
C ILE A 171 -1.00 -21.44 5.90
N PRO A 172 -0.52 -20.35 6.54
CA PRO A 172 -0.24 -20.38 7.97
C PRO A 172 -1.49 -20.60 8.83
N GLN A 173 -2.64 -20.03 8.43
CA GLN A 173 -3.88 -20.25 9.16
C GLN A 173 -4.36 -21.70 9.06
N GLU A 174 -4.38 -22.29 7.87
CA GLU A 174 -4.80 -23.67 7.67
C GLU A 174 -3.87 -24.67 8.35
N LEU A 175 -2.55 -24.48 8.23
CA LEU A 175 -1.57 -25.31 8.90
C LEU A 175 -1.84 -25.36 10.42
N VAL A 176 -2.04 -24.19 11.03
CA VAL A 176 -2.31 -24.12 12.46
C VAL A 176 -3.68 -24.69 12.79
N MET A 177 -4.72 -24.34 12.04
CA MET A 177 -6.05 -24.91 12.25
C MET A 177 -6.05 -26.44 12.17
N PHE A 178 -5.32 -27.00 11.22
CA PHE A 178 -5.25 -28.45 11.03
C PHE A 178 -4.46 -29.15 12.15
N LEU A 179 -3.30 -28.60 12.54
CA LEU A 179 -2.43 -29.20 13.56
C LEU A 179 -3.01 -29.10 14.97
N TRP A 180 -3.65 -27.96 15.29
CA TRP A 180 -4.19 -27.71 16.63
C TRP A 180 -5.68 -28.11 16.82
N SER A 181 -6.37 -28.50 15.74
CA SER A 181 -7.75 -28.99 15.87
C SER A 181 -7.78 -30.42 16.42
N GLY A 182 -8.42 -30.61 17.55
CA GLY A 182 -8.69 -31.93 18.15
C GLY A 182 -9.86 -32.68 17.49
N SER A 183 -10.66 -32.02 16.65
CA SER A 183 -11.91 -32.57 16.10
C SER A 183 -11.78 -32.94 14.61
N ARG A 184 -12.09 -34.20 14.27
CA ARG A 184 -12.18 -34.65 12.86
C ARG A 184 -13.21 -33.82 12.06
N ARG A 185 -14.36 -33.52 12.70
CA ARG A 185 -15.43 -32.71 12.08
C ARG A 185 -14.92 -31.32 11.70
N VAL A 186 -14.15 -30.69 12.60
CA VAL A 186 -13.56 -29.37 12.35
C VAL A 186 -12.54 -29.47 11.21
N ARG A 187 -11.66 -30.46 11.19
CA ARG A 187 -10.67 -30.66 10.09
C ARG A 187 -11.33 -30.86 8.73
N VAL A 188 -12.39 -31.68 8.67
CA VAL A 188 -13.16 -31.86 7.43
C VAL A 188 -13.85 -30.55 7.02
N GLY A 189 -14.39 -29.81 8.00
CA GLY A 189 -14.96 -28.48 7.77
C GLY A 189 -13.97 -27.48 7.22
N ILE A 190 -12.73 -27.44 7.74
CA ILE A 190 -11.65 -26.56 7.23
C ILE A 190 -11.40 -26.88 5.74
N VAL A 191 -11.17 -28.16 5.38
CA VAL A 191 -10.94 -28.54 3.99
C VAL A 191 -12.11 -28.14 3.08
N GLY A 192 -13.35 -28.40 3.51
CA GLY A 192 -14.53 -27.99 2.74
C GLY A 192 -14.65 -26.48 2.56
N LEU A 193 -14.40 -25.71 3.62
CA LEU A 193 -14.44 -24.24 3.58
C LEU A 193 -13.32 -23.66 2.75
N THR A 194 -12.13 -24.26 2.76
CA THR A 194 -11.03 -23.88 1.86
C THR A 194 -11.40 -24.10 0.41
N MET A 195 -12.00 -25.24 0.07
CA MET A 195 -12.48 -25.50 -1.30
C MET A 195 -13.54 -24.48 -1.74
N VAL A 196 -14.50 -24.16 -0.87
CA VAL A 196 -15.50 -23.12 -1.15
C VAL A 196 -14.83 -21.74 -1.29
N GLY A 197 -13.89 -21.41 -0.40
CA GLY A 197 -13.12 -20.18 -0.48
C GLY A 197 -12.31 -20.06 -1.79
N ALA A 198 -11.66 -21.15 -2.20
CA ALA A 198 -10.93 -21.20 -3.47
C ALA A 198 -11.87 -21.01 -4.68
N LEU A 199 -13.05 -21.64 -4.65
CA LEU A 199 -14.05 -21.46 -5.70
C LEU A 199 -14.57 -20.02 -5.76
N LEU A 200 -14.86 -19.40 -4.62
CA LEU A 200 -15.29 -18.01 -4.55
C LEU A 200 -14.21 -17.04 -5.04
N ASN A 201 -12.94 -17.38 -4.83
CA ASN A 201 -11.78 -16.56 -5.26
C ASN A 201 -11.19 -17.04 -6.61
N LEU A 202 -11.87 -17.91 -7.33
CA LEU A 202 -11.35 -18.44 -8.60
C LEU A 202 -10.88 -17.35 -9.59
N PRO A 203 -11.60 -16.23 -9.79
CA PRO A 203 -11.12 -15.15 -10.66
C PRO A 203 -9.78 -14.55 -10.19
N VAL A 204 -9.60 -14.33 -8.88
CA VAL A 204 -8.35 -13.82 -8.30
C VAL A 204 -7.22 -14.83 -8.46
N LEU A 205 -7.48 -16.12 -8.19
CA LEU A 205 -6.51 -17.20 -8.32
C LEU A 205 -6.05 -17.39 -9.78
N LEU A 206 -6.98 -17.40 -10.72
CA LEU A 206 -6.65 -17.52 -12.15
C LEU A 206 -5.81 -16.34 -12.60
N ASN A 207 -6.13 -15.14 -12.15
CA ASN A 207 -5.32 -13.96 -12.47
C ASN A 207 -3.92 -14.06 -11.86
N ALA A 208 -3.77 -14.47 -10.61
CA ALA A 208 -2.47 -14.61 -9.94
C ALA A 208 -1.54 -15.58 -10.70
N VAL A 209 -2.09 -16.62 -11.34
CA VAL A 209 -1.32 -17.58 -12.16
C VAL A 209 -0.96 -17.01 -13.53
N HIS A 210 -1.84 -16.19 -14.14
CA HIS A 210 -1.66 -15.72 -15.54
C HIS A 210 -0.99 -14.35 -15.63
N SER A 211 -1.06 -13.51 -14.58
CA SER A 211 -0.55 -12.15 -14.61
C SER A 211 0.87 -12.05 -14.07
N SER A 212 1.84 -12.38 -14.89
CA SER A 212 3.26 -12.07 -14.63
C SER A 212 3.64 -10.60 -14.89
N VAL A 213 2.69 -9.68 -15.14
CA VAL A 213 3.01 -8.44 -15.88
C VAL A 213 2.35 -7.16 -15.34
N TYR A 214 1.64 -7.17 -14.21
CA TYR A 214 0.89 -5.98 -13.79
C TYR A 214 1.71 -4.88 -13.07
N GLN A 215 3.02 -5.03 -12.95
CA GLN A 215 3.85 -3.98 -12.37
C GLN A 215 4.49 -3.13 -13.47
N THR A 216 4.16 -1.85 -13.49
CA THR A 216 4.77 -0.84 -14.39
C THR A 216 6.27 -0.66 -14.15
N THR A 217 6.74 -1.07 -12.99
CA THR A 217 8.17 -1.12 -12.67
C THR A 217 8.50 -2.59 -12.42
N PRO A 218 9.28 -3.26 -13.28
CA PRO A 218 9.74 -4.59 -12.99
C PRO A 218 10.54 -4.54 -11.69
N LEU A 219 10.01 -5.16 -10.64
CA LEU A 219 10.75 -5.37 -9.41
C LEU A 219 11.89 -6.33 -9.72
N LEU A 220 13.04 -6.07 -9.14
CA LEU A 220 14.15 -7.01 -9.20
C LEU A 220 13.86 -8.20 -8.27
N PRO A 221 14.41 -9.39 -8.56
CA PRO A 221 14.36 -10.49 -7.62
C PRO A 221 14.86 -10.04 -6.25
N PRO A 222 14.26 -10.51 -5.15
CA PRO A 222 14.63 -10.05 -3.81
C PRO A 222 16.07 -10.47 -3.48
N GLY A 223 16.82 -9.56 -2.90
CA GLY A 223 18.17 -9.80 -2.41
C GLY A 223 18.24 -9.71 -0.89
N VAL A 224 19.44 -9.91 -0.32
CA VAL A 224 19.66 -9.77 1.13
C VAL A 224 19.19 -8.40 1.65
N GLY A 225 19.35 -7.33 0.86
CA GLY A 225 18.83 -6.00 1.20
C GLY A 225 17.33 -5.99 1.37
N SER A 226 16.58 -6.59 0.45
CA SER A 226 15.11 -6.69 0.53
C SER A 226 14.67 -7.50 1.76
N ALA A 227 15.36 -8.59 2.08
CA ALA A 227 15.08 -9.37 3.29
C ALA A 227 15.33 -8.54 4.57
N THR A 228 16.40 -7.74 4.58
CA THR A 228 16.71 -6.85 5.70
C THR A 228 15.65 -5.75 5.87
N GLU A 229 15.17 -5.18 4.77
CA GLU A 229 14.06 -4.20 4.79
C GLU A 229 12.79 -4.80 5.40
N ILE A 230 12.36 -5.96 4.92
CA ILE A 230 11.17 -6.64 5.45
C ILE A 230 11.35 -7.01 6.92
N ALA A 231 12.50 -7.54 7.30
CA ALA A 231 12.79 -7.87 8.69
C ALA A 231 12.77 -6.61 9.57
N THR A 232 13.34 -5.49 9.11
CA THR A 232 13.30 -4.20 9.80
C THR A 232 11.87 -3.67 9.91
N PHE A 233 11.11 -3.71 8.82
CA PHE A 233 9.70 -3.32 8.79
C PHE A 233 8.85 -4.08 9.82
N LEU A 234 8.98 -5.40 9.88
CA LEU A 234 8.24 -6.23 10.83
C LEU A 234 8.71 -6.03 12.28
N ALA A 235 10.00 -5.82 12.48
CA ALA A 235 10.65 -5.67 13.77
C ALA A 235 10.38 -4.30 14.41
N SER A 236 10.78 -3.26 13.72
CA SER A 236 10.76 -1.90 14.24
C SER A 236 9.39 -1.26 14.09
N GLY A 237 8.59 -1.71 13.12
CA GLY A 237 7.41 -0.99 12.67
C GLY A 237 7.80 0.29 11.92
N ALA A 238 8.98 0.31 11.26
CA ALA A 238 9.38 1.37 10.33
C ALA A 238 9.15 0.91 8.91
N GLY A 239 8.33 1.62 8.15
CA GLY A 239 8.03 1.33 6.75
C GLY A 239 8.80 2.20 5.76
N THR A 240 8.55 2.02 4.48
CA THR A 240 9.20 2.69 3.33
C THR A 240 9.34 4.21 3.41
N ALA A 241 8.50 4.89 4.17
CA ALA A 241 8.53 6.34 4.28
C ALA A 241 9.60 6.87 5.25
N VAL A 242 10.33 6.01 5.96
CA VAL A 242 11.33 6.41 6.96
C VAL A 242 12.67 5.73 6.62
N PRO A 243 13.74 6.49 6.45
CA PRO A 243 15.06 5.93 6.17
C PRO A 243 15.50 4.99 7.31
N VAL A 244 16.05 3.83 6.97
CA VAL A 244 16.61 2.88 7.93
C VAL A 244 17.86 3.49 8.56
N THR A 245 17.87 3.57 9.88
CA THR A 245 18.97 4.14 10.68
C THR A 245 19.77 3.06 11.39
N ALA A 246 20.92 3.42 11.96
CA ALA A 246 21.71 2.51 12.79
C ALA A 246 20.88 1.99 14.00
N THR A 247 19.94 2.80 14.50
CA THR A 247 19.03 2.39 15.60
C THR A 247 18.07 1.30 15.13
N ASP A 248 17.63 1.33 13.85
CA ASP A 248 16.77 0.30 13.29
C ASP A 248 17.50 -1.05 13.18
N HIS A 249 18.80 -1.05 12.87
CA HIS A 249 19.62 -2.26 12.86
C HIS A 249 19.77 -2.88 14.26
N ALA A 250 19.91 -2.05 15.31
CA ALA A 250 19.94 -2.54 16.70
C ALA A 250 18.61 -3.19 17.09
N LEU A 251 17.49 -2.59 16.69
CA LEU A 251 16.16 -3.14 16.93
C LEU A 251 15.87 -4.38 16.11
N LEU A 252 16.35 -4.42 14.88
CA LEU A 252 16.33 -5.64 14.07
C LEU A 252 17.02 -6.78 14.82
N GLY A 253 18.21 -6.54 15.38
CA GLY A 253 18.93 -7.53 16.19
C GLY A 253 18.13 -8.00 17.40
N ILE A 254 17.50 -7.08 18.15
CA ILE A 254 16.65 -7.41 19.29
C ILE A 254 15.43 -8.22 18.86
N THR A 255 14.75 -7.83 17.79
CA THR A 255 13.55 -8.54 17.34
C THR A 255 13.89 -9.90 16.76
N PHE A 256 15.01 -10.01 16.04
CA PHE A 256 15.53 -11.30 15.59
C PHE A 256 15.84 -12.22 16.79
N ALA A 257 16.50 -11.71 17.83
CA ALA A 257 16.75 -12.47 19.04
C ALA A 257 15.44 -12.93 19.72
N LEU A 258 14.42 -12.04 19.80
CA LEU A 258 13.11 -12.40 20.32
C LEU A 258 12.41 -13.45 19.46
N ALA A 259 12.54 -13.38 18.14
CA ALA A 259 11.99 -14.40 17.24
C ALA A 259 12.69 -15.75 17.42
N VAL A 260 14.02 -15.78 17.51
CA VAL A 260 14.81 -17.00 17.79
C VAL A 260 14.42 -17.61 19.14
N ILE A 261 14.30 -16.81 20.18
CA ILE A 261 13.82 -17.25 21.49
C ILE A 261 12.41 -17.84 21.36
N GLY A 262 11.52 -17.18 20.64
CA GLY A 262 10.16 -17.67 20.36
C GLY A 262 10.16 -19.04 19.67
N VAL A 263 10.99 -19.23 18.65
CA VAL A 263 11.15 -20.52 17.95
C VAL A 263 11.66 -21.61 18.91
N ALA A 264 12.68 -21.30 19.69
CA ALA A 264 13.23 -22.25 20.68
C ALA A 264 12.17 -22.66 21.72
N MET A 265 11.39 -21.70 22.24
CA MET A 265 10.29 -21.96 23.17
C MET A 265 9.19 -22.83 22.54
N LEU A 266 8.82 -22.57 21.29
CA LEU A 266 7.84 -23.39 20.57
C LEU A 266 8.37 -24.81 20.38
N GLY A 267 9.64 -24.93 19.96
CA GLY A 267 10.28 -26.22 19.79
C GLY A 267 10.25 -27.07 21.06
N ALA A 268 10.63 -26.48 22.20
CA ALA A 268 10.54 -27.12 23.49
C ALA A 268 9.11 -27.54 23.86
N ASP A 269 8.15 -26.62 23.74
CA ASP A 269 6.73 -26.91 24.05
C ASP A 269 6.15 -28.01 23.13
N LEU A 270 6.55 -28.07 21.86
CA LEU A 270 6.09 -29.10 20.92
C LEU A 270 6.67 -30.48 21.23
N VAL A 271 7.95 -30.54 21.62
CA VAL A 271 8.61 -31.79 22.02
C VAL A 271 7.95 -32.35 23.29
N ASP A 272 7.72 -31.49 24.29
CA ASP A 272 7.21 -31.92 25.59
C ASP A 272 5.71 -32.21 25.58
N ARG A 273 4.91 -31.48 24.84
CA ARG A 273 3.44 -31.45 24.98
C ARG A 273 2.67 -31.64 23.68
N GLY A 274 3.36 -31.69 22.55
CA GLY A 274 2.70 -31.67 21.22
C GLY A 274 1.89 -30.39 20.95
N CYS A 275 1.06 -30.42 19.92
CA CYS A 275 0.19 -29.31 19.57
C CYS A 275 -1.00 -29.25 20.54
N ASN A 276 -1.04 -28.24 21.42
CA ASN A 276 -2.09 -28.04 22.41
C ASN A 276 -2.46 -26.56 22.59
N ARG A 277 -3.47 -26.28 23.40
CA ARG A 277 -3.96 -24.90 23.61
C ARG A 277 -2.91 -23.96 24.19
N SER A 278 -1.94 -24.46 24.96
CA SER A 278 -0.95 -23.61 25.62
C SER A 278 0.08 -23.05 24.65
N ASN A 279 0.37 -23.73 23.55
CA ASN A 279 1.33 -23.29 22.54
C ASN A 279 0.70 -22.83 21.22
N LEU A 280 -0.64 -22.87 21.10
CA LEU A 280 -1.37 -22.39 19.93
C LEU A 280 -0.98 -20.95 19.54
N GLY A 281 -0.91 -20.04 20.51
CA GLY A 281 -0.58 -18.64 20.24
C GLY A 281 0.82 -18.45 19.67
N LEU A 282 1.79 -19.22 20.14
CA LEU A 282 3.16 -19.15 19.66
C LEU A 282 3.28 -19.80 18.26
N GLY A 283 2.64 -20.98 18.08
CA GLY A 283 2.59 -21.65 16.78
C GLY A 283 1.95 -20.79 15.70
N LEU A 284 0.80 -20.19 16.01
CA LEU A 284 0.11 -19.27 15.11
C LEU A 284 0.94 -18.02 14.82
N GLY A 285 1.47 -17.39 15.87
CA GLY A 285 2.29 -16.18 15.72
C GLY A 285 3.51 -16.39 14.84
N LEU A 286 4.24 -17.50 15.05
CA LEU A 286 5.43 -17.82 14.25
C LEU A 286 5.07 -18.24 12.81
N ALA A 287 4.04 -19.08 12.62
CA ALA A 287 3.61 -19.46 11.28
C ALA A 287 3.18 -18.22 10.46
N TRP A 288 2.39 -17.33 11.08
CA TRP A 288 1.92 -16.11 10.46
C TRP A 288 3.04 -15.08 10.21
N LEU A 289 4.04 -15.01 11.11
CA LEU A 289 5.18 -14.09 10.96
C LEU A 289 6.14 -14.54 9.84
N VAL A 290 6.38 -15.85 9.72
CA VAL A 290 7.46 -16.40 8.89
C VAL A 290 6.97 -16.86 7.52
N LEU A 291 5.84 -17.57 7.44
CA LEU A 291 5.42 -18.19 6.18
C LEU A 291 5.06 -17.17 5.09
N PRO A 292 4.30 -16.08 5.34
CA PRO A 292 3.99 -15.13 4.28
C PRO A 292 5.24 -14.48 3.65
N PRO A 293 6.23 -13.95 4.40
CA PRO A 293 7.47 -13.45 3.81
C PRO A 293 8.26 -14.52 3.04
N VAL A 294 8.33 -15.75 3.56
CA VAL A 294 9.05 -16.85 2.89
C VAL A 294 8.37 -17.22 1.58
N ILE A 295 7.03 -17.35 1.59
CA ILE A 295 6.26 -17.70 0.37
C ILE A 295 6.39 -16.57 -0.66
N SER A 296 6.23 -15.30 -0.25
CA SER A 296 6.40 -14.14 -1.13
C SER A 296 7.81 -14.09 -1.73
N TRP A 297 8.85 -14.40 -0.94
CA TRP A 297 10.23 -14.52 -1.43
C TRP A 297 10.34 -15.60 -2.52
N LEU A 298 9.86 -16.81 -2.25
CA LEU A 298 9.92 -17.93 -3.19
C LEU A 298 9.14 -17.64 -4.48
N VAL A 299 7.99 -17.01 -4.38
CA VAL A 299 7.21 -16.57 -5.54
C VAL A 299 8.00 -15.52 -6.34
N SER A 300 8.64 -14.56 -5.66
CA SER A 300 9.43 -13.53 -6.33
C SER A 300 10.66 -14.08 -7.04
N GLU A 301 11.33 -15.09 -6.47
CA GLU A 301 12.44 -15.80 -7.13
C GLU A 301 11.98 -16.62 -8.35
N SER A 302 10.72 -17.04 -8.39
CA SER A 302 10.16 -17.79 -9.52
C SER A 302 9.81 -16.92 -10.75
N GLY A 303 10.13 -15.63 -10.71
CA GLY A 303 9.91 -14.68 -11.81
C GLY A 303 8.64 -13.83 -11.67
N HIS A 304 7.99 -13.85 -10.51
CA HIS A 304 6.84 -13.01 -10.16
C HIS A 304 7.23 -12.10 -8.98
N PRO A 305 8.03 -11.04 -9.19
CA PRO A 305 8.62 -10.25 -8.11
C PRO A 305 7.56 -9.40 -7.39
N ASP A 306 7.13 -9.88 -6.22
CA ASP A 306 6.12 -9.26 -5.34
C ASP A 306 6.62 -9.08 -3.89
N PHE A 307 7.94 -9.13 -3.66
CA PHE A 307 8.51 -9.04 -2.32
C PHE A 307 8.68 -7.57 -1.90
N LEU A 308 7.61 -6.98 -1.37
CA LEU A 308 7.57 -5.59 -0.90
C LEU A 308 7.03 -5.52 0.53
N ASP A 309 7.52 -4.54 1.31
CA ASP A 309 7.07 -4.31 2.68
C ASP A 309 5.56 -4.06 2.78
N ARG A 310 5.01 -3.23 1.90
CA ARG A 310 3.56 -2.95 1.85
C ARG A 310 2.70 -4.19 1.62
N TYR A 311 3.18 -5.16 0.85
CA TYR A 311 2.46 -6.41 0.59
C TYR A 311 2.52 -7.37 1.78
N LEU A 312 3.58 -7.25 2.58
CA LEU A 312 3.77 -8.06 3.78
C LEU A 312 3.22 -7.41 5.05
N ILE A 313 2.45 -6.32 4.93
CA ILE A 313 1.79 -5.65 6.06
C ILE A 313 0.83 -6.59 6.81
N LEU A 314 0.30 -7.59 6.13
CA LEU A 314 -0.53 -8.64 6.74
C LEU A 314 0.20 -9.40 7.86
N SER A 315 1.54 -9.42 7.87
CA SER A 315 2.37 -10.05 8.93
C SER A 315 2.66 -9.12 10.12
N LEU A 316 2.32 -7.84 10.04
CA LEU A 316 2.56 -6.87 11.12
C LEU A 316 1.82 -7.21 12.44
N PRO A 317 0.55 -7.69 12.42
CA PRO A 317 -0.11 -8.17 13.64
C PRO A 317 0.61 -9.39 14.24
N ALA A 318 1.14 -10.29 13.41
CA ALA A 318 1.90 -11.45 13.89
C ALA A 318 3.19 -11.04 14.58
N ALA A 319 3.92 -10.06 14.06
CA ALA A 319 5.11 -9.51 14.70
C ALA A 319 4.77 -8.93 16.07
N SER A 320 3.68 -8.14 16.16
CA SER A 320 3.18 -7.59 17.43
C SER A 320 2.77 -8.69 18.41
N LEU A 321 2.16 -9.79 17.94
CA LEU A 321 1.76 -10.95 18.74
C LEU A 321 2.99 -11.70 19.29
N VAL A 322 3.96 -12.04 18.44
CA VAL A 322 5.16 -12.78 18.83
C VAL A 322 5.98 -11.99 19.86
N ILE A 323 6.22 -10.71 19.61
CA ILE A 323 6.91 -9.83 20.59
C ILE A 323 6.16 -9.82 21.92
N ALA A 324 4.84 -9.65 21.90
CA ALA A 324 4.03 -9.63 23.11
C ALA A 324 4.04 -10.97 23.86
N LEU A 325 4.04 -12.10 23.15
CA LEU A 325 4.13 -13.45 23.71
C LEU A 325 5.45 -13.65 24.43
N VAL A 326 6.56 -13.25 23.83
CA VAL A 326 7.89 -13.39 24.46
C VAL A 326 7.99 -12.46 25.67
N LEU A 327 7.69 -11.16 25.52
CA LEU A 327 7.73 -10.20 26.64
C LEU A 327 6.76 -10.58 27.78
N GLY A 328 5.62 -11.19 27.43
CA GLY A 328 4.64 -11.68 28.41
C GLY A 328 5.17 -12.82 29.29
N ARG A 329 6.12 -13.62 28.78
CA ARG A 329 6.75 -14.76 29.49
C ARG A 329 8.02 -14.40 30.27
N VAL A 330 8.65 -13.25 29.99
CA VAL A 330 9.85 -12.79 30.66
C VAL A 330 9.60 -12.60 32.16
N GLN A 331 10.54 -13.12 32.99
CA GLN A 331 10.55 -12.94 34.46
C GLN A 331 11.84 -12.25 34.88
N PRO A 332 11.81 -11.34 35.85
CA PRO A 332 10.62 -10.81 36.52
C PRO A 332 9.76 -9.96 35.55
N ARG A 333 8.48 -9.81 35.85
CA ARG A 333 7.51 -9.09 35.01
C ARG A 333 7.91 -7.65 34.65
N SER A 334 8.70 -7.02 35.52
CA SER A 334 9.26 -5.68 35.28
C SER A 334 10.16 -5.61 34.04
N LEU A 335 10.95 -6.66 33.77
CA LEU A 335 11.80 -6.70 32.56
C LEU A 335 10.97 -6.76 31.30
N GLY A 336 9.89 -7.56 31.27
CA GLY A 336 8.99 -7.59 30.12
C GLY A 336 8.28 -6.24 29.89
N LEU A 337 7.91 -5.54 30.98
CA LEU A 337 7.34 -4.19 30.88
C LEU A 337 8.39 -3.18 30.40
N PHE A 338 9.62 -3.25 30.93
CA PHE A 338 10.72 -2.41 30.47
C PHE A 338 11.00 -2.58 28.97
N GLY A 339 11.05 -3.83 28.48
CA GLY A 339 11.19 -4.12 27.06
C GLY A 339 10.05 -3.54 26.22
N LEU A 340 8.80 -3.62 26.71
CA LEU A 340 7.66 -2.99 26.05
C LEU A 340 7.82 -1.46 25.97
N VAL A 341 8.15 -0.81 27.09
CA VAL A 341 8.33 0.65 27.16
C VAL A 341 9.45 1.09 26.21
N TYR A 342 10.55 0.36 26.17
CA TYR A 342 11.64 0.62 25.23
C TYR A 342 11.17 0.58 23.78
N LEU A 343 10.44 -0.47 23.39
CA LEU A 343 9.89 -0.59 22.04
C LEU A 343 8.88 0.53 21.69
N LEU A 344 8.08 0.96 22.67
CA LEU A 344 7.12 2.05 22.48
C LEU A 344 7.83 3.39 22.27
N ILE A 345 8.85 3.71 23.08
CA ILE A 345 9.66 4.93 22.90
C ILE A 345 10.22 4.96 21.49
N PHE A 346 10.76 3.84 21.04
CA PHE A 346 11.30 3.75 19.70
C PHE A 346 10.22 3.93 18.61
N ARG A 347 9.08 3.23 18.70
CA ARG A 347 7.99 3.35 17.71
C ARG A 347 7.45 4.77 17.63
N PHE A 348 7.34 5.48 18.75
CA PHE A 348 6.97 6.89 18.73
C PHE A 348 8.07 7.76 18.09
N GLY A 349 9.34 7.43 18.31
CA GLY A 349 10.47 8.10 17.65
C GLY A 349 10.46 7.97 16.13
N VAL A 350 10.07 6.81 15.60
CA VAL A 350 9.93 6.57 14.16
C VAL A 350 8.64 7.20 13.61
N LEU A 351 7.57 7.20 14.39
CA LEU A 351 6.27 7.70 13.95
C LEU A 351 6.28 9.23 13.74
N ALA A 352 6.92 9.98 14.62
CA ALA A 352 6.92 11.44 14.53
C ALA A 352 7.48 11.98 13.21
N PRO A 353 8.68 11.58 12.73
CA PRO A 353 9.19 12.01 11.43
C PRO A 353 8.36 11.50 10.25
N SER A 354 7.63 10.39 10.37
CA SER A 354 6.82 9.85 9.28
C SER A 354 5.69 10.77 8.84
N TYR A 355 5.20 11.65 9.72
CA TYR A 355 4.18 12.65 9.38
C TYR A 355 4.71 13.78 8.49
N SER A 356 6.00 14.06 8.55
CA SER A 356 6.67 15.07 7.71
C SER A 356 7.43 14.45 6.53
N ALA A 357 7.45 13.11 6.42
CA ALA A 357 8.10 12.44 5.31
C ALA A 357 7.44 12.88 3.98
N PRO A 358 8.23 13.37 3.03
CA PRO A 358 7.68 13.89 1.79
C PRO A 358 7.09 12.74 0.97
N LEU A 359 5.86 12.94 0.49
CA LEU A 359 5.27 12.20 -0.62
C LEU A 359 5.36 13.07 -1.87
N ASP A 360 4.98 12.53 -3.03
CA ASP A 360 4.92 13.32 -4.26
C ASP A 360 4.07 14.58 -4.06
N ASP A 361 4.63 15.75 -4.32
CA ASP A 361 3.93 17.02 -4.08
C ASP A 361 3.24 17.57 -5.34
N PHE A 362 2.25 16.83 -5.81
CA PHE A 362 1.43 17.25 -6.95
C PHE A 362 0.58 18.50 -6.65
N SER A 363 0.20 18.71 -5.39
CA SER A 363 -0.68 19.81 -5.02
C SER A 363 0.02 21.15 -5.17
N THR A 364 1.22 21.31 -4.62
CA THR A 364 2.00 22.56 -4.72
C THR A 364 2.47 22.77 -6.15
N ALA A 365 2.99 21.73 -6.81
CA ALA A 365 3.44 21.81 -8.19
C ALA A 365 2.34 22.30 -9.15
N THR A 366 1.10 21.77 -8.97
CA THR A 366 -0.04 22.20 -9.80
C THR A 366 -0.49 23.62 -9.43
N ALA A 367 -0.52 23.98 -8.14
CA ALA A 367 -0.93 25.29 -7.69
C ALA A 367 0.01 26.39 -8.22
N ASP A 368 1.32 26.19 -8.12
CA ASP A 368 2.33 27.13 -8.59
C ASP A 368 2.29 27.29 -10.12
N LEU A 369 2.13 26.16 -10.84
CA LEU A 369 1.96 26.21 -12.29
C LEU A 369 0.73 27.05 -12.66
N LEU A 370 -0.42 26.80 -12.07
CA LEU A 370 -1.66 27.55 -12.38
C LEU A 370 -1.59 29.00 -11.97
N ALA A 371 -0.90 29.35 -10.88
CA ALA A 371 -0.68 30.72 -10.45
C ALA A 371 0.22 31.49 -11.43
N ALA A 372 1.20 30.84 -12.05
CA ALA A 372 2.12 31.42 -13.01
C ALA A 372 1.64 31.34 -14.47
N ALA A 373 0.57 30.57 -14.74
CA ALA A 373 0.02 30.36 -16.09
C ALA A 373 -0.59 31.66 -16.65
N ARG A 374 -0.43 31.86 -17.96
CA ARG A 374 -0.94 33.03 -18.71
C ARG A 374 -1.85 32.58 -19.85
N PRO A 375 -2.74 33.46 -20.33
CA PRO A 375 -3.54 33.15 -21.55
C PRO A 375 -2.66 32.79 -22.74
N GLY A 376 -2.95 31.67 -23.36
CA GLY A 376 -2.16 31.11 -24.47
C GLY A 376 -1.03 30.18 -24.05
N ASP A 377 -0.90 29.86 -22.76
CA ASP A 377 -0.02 28.80 -22.29
C ASP A 377 -0.62 27.42 -22.55
N CYS A 378 0.27 26.47 -22.75
CA CYS A 378 -0.07 25.05 -22.84
C CYS A 378 0.65 24.25 -21.74
N VAL A 379 0.14 23.07 -21.42
CA VAL A 379 0.80 22.11 -20.57
C VAL A 379 0.94 20.77 -21.29
N THR A 380 2.11 20.18 -21.22
CA THR A 380 2.36 18.80 -21.61
C THR A 380 2.76 18.00 -20.38
N ILE A 381 2.26 16.80 -20.24
CA ILE A 381 2.46 15.99 -19.04
C ILE A 381 3.26 14.74 -19.42
N ALA A 382 4.44 14.62 -18.85
CA ALA A 382 5.30 13.46 -19.05
C ALA A 382 5.02 12.43 -17.96
N SER A 383 4.41 11.38 -18.31
CA SER A 383 3.78 10.19 -17.73
C SER A 383 2.27 10.37 -17.56
N ASN A 384 1.52 9.36 -18.00
CA ASN A 384 0.06 9.34 -17.80
C ASN A 384 -0.33 9.31 -16.31
N GLN A 385 0.55 8.82 -15.49
CA GLN A 385 0.39 8.74 -14.04
C GLN A 385 0.34 10.14 -13.42
N ALA A 386 1.25 11.01 -13.82
CA ALA A 386 1.26 12.40 -13.37
C ALA A 386 0.00 13.18 -13.82
N ARG A 387 -0.55 12.83 -14.98
CA ARG A 387 -1.76 13.44 -15.50
C ARG A 387 -2.95 13.30 -14.57
N THR A 388 -3.17 12.12 -14.01
CA THR A 388 -4.29 11.86 -13.10
C THR A 388 -4.32 12.85 -11.93
N LEU A 389 -3.17 13.10 -11.32
CA LEU A 389 -3.07 14.00 -10.19
C LEU A 389 -3.05 15.48 -10.59
N TYR A 390 -2.44 15.80 -11.73
CA TYR A 390 -2.57 17.15 -12.29
C TYR A 390 -4.04 17.47 -12.56
N ASP A 391 -4.80 16.60 -13.20
CA ASP A 391 -6.23 16.78 -13.50
C ASP A 391 -7.05 16.93 -12.21
N TYR A 392 -6.78 16.10 -11.21
CA TYR A 392 -7.43 16.21 -9.90
C TYR A 392 -7.22 17.58 -9.23
N TYR A 393 -5.96 18.02 -9.12
CA TYR A 393 -5.64 19.28 -8.46
C TYR A 393 -6.04 20.50 -9.27
N SER A 394 -5.84 20.48 -10.58
CA SER A 394 -6.23 21.61 -11.45
C SER A 394 -7.74 21.85 -11.45
N ALA A 395 -8.54 20.79 -11.52
CA ALA A 395 -9.99 20.91 -11.43
C ALA A 395 -10.48 21.45 -10.08
N ARG A 396 -9.84 21.03 -8.98
CA ARG A 396 -10.19 21.54 -7.63
C ARG A 396 -9.81 23.00 -7.44
N LEU A 397 -8.60 23.37 -7.84
CA LEU A 397 -8.11 24.75 -7.77
C LEU A 397 -8.96 25.69 -8.63
N ALA A 398 -9.34 25.26 -9.83
CA ALA A 398 -10.24 26.01 -10.71
C ALA A 398 -11.60 26.28 -10.05
N ARG A 399 -12.20 25.25 -9.43
CA ARG A 399 -13.46 25.41 -8.68
C ARG A 399 -13.34 26.38 -7.50
N SER A 400 -12.25 26.23 -6.72
CA SER A 400 -12.01 27.08 -5.55
C SER A 400 -11.74 28.53 -5.91
N ALA A 401 -11.09 28.79 -7.04
CA ALA A 401 -10.78 30.15 -7.52
C ALA A 401 -11.92 30.83 -8.26
N GLY A 402 -13.06 30.16 -8.46
CA GLY A 402 -14.21 30.73 -9.17
C GLY A 402 -13.87 31.17 -10.60
N GLY A 403 -13.03 30.44 -11.30
CA GLY A 403 -12.60 30.72 -12.67
C GLY A 403 -11.53 31.81 -12.83
N ARG A 404 -10.93 32.29 -11.74
CA ARG A 404 -9.88 33.34 -11.80
C ARG A 404 -8.52 32.82 -12.23
N LEU A 405 -8.28 31.47 -12.13
CA LEU A 405 -7.01 30.86 -12.55
C LEU A 405 -7.05 30.56 -14.05
N THR A 406 -5.97 30.92 -14.74
CA THR A 406 -5.76 30.53 -16.13
C THR A 406 -5.46 29.02 -16.20
N GLN A 407 -6.28 28.29 -16.94
CA GLN A 407 -6.02 26.88 -17.23
C GLN A 407 -5.23 26.77 -18.53
N PRO A 408 -3.97 26.27 -18.50
CA PRO A 408 -3.23 26.00 -19.73
C PRO A 408 -3.94 24.92 -20.55
N VAL A 409 -3.94 25.08 -21.88
CA VAL A 409 -4.47 24.06 -22.78
C VAL A 409 -3.56 22.83 -22.70
N GLN A 410 -4.15 21.67 -22.39
CA GLN A 410 -3.37 20.43 -22.41
C GLN A 410 -3.03 20.06 -23.84
N VAL A 411 -1.74 20.14 -24.15
CA VAL A 411 -1.17 19.67 -25.42
C VAL A 411 -0.48 18.35 -25.12
N LEU A 412 -1.17 17.27 -25.38
CA LEU A 412 -0.65 15.95 -25.09
C LEU A 412 0.09 15.46 -26.34
N PRO A 413 1.41 15.16 -26.23
CA PRO A 413 2.04 14.29 -27.23
C PRO A 413 1.43 12.88 -27.17
N PHE A 414 0.59 12.61 -26.17
CA PHE A 414 -0.11 11.37 -25.85
C PHE A 414 -1.64 11.55 -25.89
N ALA A 415 -2.16 12.35 -26.81
CA ALA A 415 -3.60 12.50 -26.99
C ALA A 415 -4.19 11.18 -27.51
N VAL A 416 -4.73 10.37 -26.63
CA VAL A 416 -5.68 9.33 -27.01
C VAL A 416 -6.97 10.04 -27.41
N ASN A 417 -7.33 9.93 -28.67
CA ASN A 417 -8.54 10.42 -29.33
C ASN A 417 -9.67 10.84 -28.36
N GLY A 418 -9.84 12.14 -28.15
CA GLY A 418 -11.11 12.82 -27.86
C GLY A 418 -11.94 12.42 -26.63
N SER A 419 -11.50 11.48 -25.84
CA SER A 419 -12.18 11.01 -24.64
C SER A 419 -11.22 11.07 -23.47
N PRO A 420 -11.63 11.49 -22.27
CA PRO A 420 -10.91 11.18 -21.05
C PRO A 420 -11.09 9.68 -20.77
N GLN A 421 -10.79 8.85 -21.75
CA GLN A 421 -10.63 7.44 -21.49
C GLN A 421 -9.38 7.33 -20.65
N VAL A 422 -9.67 7.21 -19.42
CA VAL A 422 -8.83 6.66 -18.40
C VAL A 422 -7.97 5.59 -19.04
N VAL A 423 -6.69 5.85 -19.19
CA VAL A 423 -5.72 4.79 -19.43
C VAL A 423 -5.64 4.05 -18.10
N LEU A 424 -6.56 3.13 -17.90
CA LEU A 424 -6.84 2.39 -16.68
C LEU A 424 -5.94 1.18 -16.51
N ALA A 425 -5.17 0.84 -17.52
CA ALA A 425 -4.16 -0.18 -17.41
C ALA A 425 -2.79 0.48 -17.34
N PHE A 426 -2.06 0.23 -16.29
CA PHE A 426 -0.63 0.54 -16.20
C PHE A 426 0.17 0.00 -17.41
N ASN A 427 -0.38 -0.98 -18.13
CA ASN A 427 0.24 -1.68 -19.24
C ASN A 427 -0.25 -1.26 -20.62
N ASP A 428 -1.35 -0.50 -20.71
CA ASP A 428 -1.90 -0.03 -21.98
C ASP A 428 -1.43 1.38 -22.33
N LEU A 429 -0.21 1.73 -21.94
CA LEU A 429 0.51 2.77 -22.66
C LEU A 429 0.79 2.17 -24.05
N PRO A 430 0.05 2.56 -25.10
CA PRO A 430 0.46 2.17 -26.43
C PRO A 430 1.88 2.68 -26.56
N LEU A 431 2.84 1.78 -26.70
CA LEU A 431 4.23 2.13 -27.04
C LEU A 431 4.28 3.08 -28.26
N GLY A 432 3.18 3.12 -29.03
CA GLY A 432 2.93 4.07 -30.11
C GLY A 432 2.89 5.53 -29.67
N ASP A 433 2.29 5.88 -28.53
CA ASP A 433 2.17 7.28 -28.12
C ASP A 433 3.52 7.82 -27.61
N TYR A 434 4.32 7.00 -26.93
CA TYR A 434 5.71 7.37 -26.64
C TYR A 434 6.56 7.54 -27.90
N ARG A 435 6.35 6.74 -28.94
CA ARG A 435 7.04 6.89 -30.23
C ARG A 435 6.62 8.17 -30.94
N ASN A 436 5.34 8.56 -30.85
CA ASN A 436 4.86 9.81 -31.45
C ASN A 436 5.44 11.04 -30.77
N ALA A 437 5.60 11.04 -29.44
CA ALA A 437 6.27 12.13 -28.71
C ALA A 437 7.78 12.28 -29.08
N GLN A 438 8.37 11.24 -29.63
CA GLN A 438 9.75 11.27 -30.10
C GLN A 438 9.91 11.95 -31.47
N GLN A 439 8.83 12.27 -32.18
CA GLN A 439 8.87 12.91 -33.50
C GLN A 439 8.79 14.45 -33.34
N PRO A 440 9.80 15.23 -33.82
CA PRO A 440 9.79 16.69 -33.72
C PRO A 440 8.55 17.34 -34.32
N GLN A 441 8.07 16.82 -35.45
CA GLN A 441 6.87 17.33 -36.15
C GLN A 441 5.62 17.21 -35.30
N PHE A 442 5.51 16.18 -34.48
CA PHE A 442 4.37 15.98 -33.58
C PHE A 442 4.38 17.06 -32.47
N VAL A 443 5.55 17.33 -31.90
CA VAL A 443 5.70 18.42 -30.92
C VAL A 443 5.40 19.78 -31.57
N ALA A 444 5.85 20.01 -32.80
CA ALA A 444 5.54 21.23 -33.54
C ALA A 444 4.03 21.40 -33.77
N GLN A 445 3.35 20.35 -34.20
CA GLN A 445 1.91 20.37 -34.43
C GLN A 445 1.14 20.58 -33.13
N ALA A 446 1.48 19.86 -32.06
CA ALA A 446 0.87 19.98 -30.75
C ALA A 446 1.06 21.38 -30.16
N ALA A 447 2.19 22.03 -30.46
CA ALA A 447 2.55 23.35 -29.91
C ALA A 447 2.08 24.53 -30.79
N THR A 448 1.39 24.33 -31.90
CA THR A 448 1.09 25.38 -32.91
C THR A 448 0.40 26.61 -32.30
N GLY A 449 -0.43 26.51 -31.31
CA GLY A 449 -1.12 27.64 -30.65
C GLY A 449 -0.47 28.14 -29.36
N CYS A 450 0.61 27.51 -28.88
CA CYS A 450 1.14 27.78 -27.57
C CYS A 450 2.14 28.95 -27.57
N ARG A 451 2.00 29.89 -26.63
CA ARG A 451 3.00 30.93 -26.38
C ARG A 451 4.11 30.42 -25.49
N ARG A 452 3.75 29.66 -24.46
CA ARG A 452 4.65 28.97 -23.54
C ARG A 452 4.14 27.54 -23.34
N ILE A 453 5.05 26.63 -23.02
CA ILE A 453 4.73 25.24 -22.69
C ILE A 453 5.28 24.94 -21.30
N TRP A 454 4.40 24.43 -20.45
CA TRP A 454 4.74 23.85 -19.17
C TRP A 454 4.91 22.35 -19.35
N LEU A 455 6.08 21.80 -19.07
CA LEU A 455 6.33 20.36 -19.00
C LEU A 455 6.21 19.93 -17.54
N PHE A 456 5.10 19.26 -17.23
CA PHE A 456 4.82 18.69 -15.90
C PHE A 456 5.22 17.22 -15.89
N GLN A 457 6.10 16.81 -15.00
CA GLN A 457 6.71 15.49 -15.04
C GLN A 457 6.83 14.85 -13.66
N SER A 458 6.53 13.55 -13.59
CA SER A 458 6.71 12.71 -12.41
C SER A 458 6.83 11.24 -12.84
N HIS A 459 7.56 10.42 -12.09
CA HIS A 459 7.72 8.98 -12.36
C HIS A 459 8.20 8.66 -13.79
N VAL A 460 9.10 9.47 -14.30
CA VAL A 460 9.61 9.39 -15.68
C VAL A 460 10.75 8.40 -15.88
N GLY A 461 10.98 7.54 -14.90
CA GLY A 461 12.04 6.54 -14.94
C GLY A 461 13.42 7.07 -14.49
N SER A 462 14.45 6.25 -14.65
CA SER A 462 15.82 6.51 -14.20
C SER A 462 16.83 5.99 -15.21
N PRO A 463 17.98 6.66 -15.40
CA PRO A 463 19.04 6.19 -16.29
C PRO A 463 19.69 4.88 -15.81
N THR A 464 19.60 4.56 -14.51
CA THR A 464 20.19 3.38 -13.87
C THR A 464 19.16 2.32 -13.48
N GLY A 465 17.88 2.56 -13.79
CA GLY A 465 16.80 1.64 -13.46
C GLY A 465 16.71 0.44 -14.41
N SER A 466 15.59 -0.30 -14.31
CA SER A 466 15.26 -1.39 -15.24
C SER A 466 15.23 -0.92 -16.70
N ALA A 467 15.24 -1.84 -17.65
CA ALA A 467 15.15 -1.53 -19.09
C ALA A 467 13.94 -0.64 -19.41
N THR A 468 12.78 -0.92 -18.80
CA THR A 468 11.56 -0.12 -18.93
C THR A 468 11.73 1.28 -18.32
N SER A 469 12.32 1.38 -17.13
CA SER A 469 12.61 2.66 -16.47
C SER A 469 13.56 3.52 -17.31
N GLN A 470 14.60 2.91 -17.89
CA GLN A 470 15.52 3.58 -18.81
C GLN A 470 14.82 4.04 -20.10
N LEU A 471 13.86 3.24 -20.62
CA LEU A 471 13.09 3.62 -21.80
C LEU A 471 12.26 4.88 -21.53
N PHE A 472 11.54 4.94 -20.40
CA PHE A 472 10.77 6.12 -19.99
C PHE A 472 11.67 7.35 -19.84
N TYR A 473 12.81 7.20 -19.17
CA TYR A 473 13.76 8.29 -19.00
C TYR A 473 14.29 8.82 -20.35
N ARG A 474 14.68 7.94 -21.28
CA ARG A 474 15.12 8.33 -22.63
C ARG A 474 14.00 9.03 -23.42
N SER A 475 12.75 8.57 -23.25
CA SER A 475 11.60 9.20 -23.92
C SER A 475 11.34 10.61 -23.40
N LEU A 476 11.51 10.85 -22.10
CA LEU A 476 11.46 12.20 -21.52
C LEU A 476 12.55 13.10 -22.12
N LEU A 477 13.80 12.65 -22.11
CA LEU A 477 14.92 13.43 -22.68
C LEU A 477 14.70 13.77 -24.17
N THR A 478 14.07 12.85 -24.91
CA THR A 478 13.74 13.08 -26.31
C THR A 478 12.64 14.13 -26.45
N LEU A 479 11.60 14.07 -25.60
CA LEU A 479 10.55 15.10 -25.57
C LEU A 479 11.11 16.48 -25.23
N GLU A 480 11.97 16.58 -24.21
CA GLU A 480 12.62 17.85 -23.83
C GLU A 480 13.46 18.41 -24.98
N ARG A 481 14.25 17.56 -25.65
CA ARG A 481 15.04 17.95 -26.82
C ARG A 481 14.14 18.43 -27.95
N ASN A 482 13.04 17.76 -28.22
CA ASN A 482 12.09 18.16 -29.26
C ASN A 482 11.39 19.49 -28.93
N LEU A 483 11.06 19.73 -27.64
CA LEU A 483 10.54 21.01 -27.19
C LEU A 483 11.55 22.13 -27.44
N GLN A 484 12.84 21.88 -27.18
CA GLN A 484 13.92 22.86 -27.37
C GLN A 484 14.17 23.23 -28.85
N LEU A 485 13.65 22.47 -29.81
CA LEU A 485 13.68 22.86 -31.23
C LEU A 485 12.77 24.06 -31.54
N TYR A 486 11.73 24.28 -30.73
CA TYR A 486 10.70 25.29 -30.97
C TYR A 486 10.55 26.30 -29.84
N PHE A 487 11.10 26.00 -28.67
CA PHE A 487 10.97 26.78 -27.46
C PHE A 487 12.31 26.87 -26.73
N ARG A 488 12.52 27.94 -25.97
CA ARG A 488 13.69 28.10 -25.09
C ARG A 488 13.32 27.69 -23.67
N PRO A 489 14.19 26.95 -22.94
CA PRO A 489 14.03 26.78 -21.52
C PRO A 489 13.97 28.15 -20.81
N ALA A 490 12.93 28.36 -19.99
CA ALA A 490 12.69 29.64 -19.30
C ALA A 490 12.65 29.48 -17.77
N GLY A 491 12.53 28.26 -17.26
CA GLY A 491 12.57 28.00 -15.82
C GLY A 491 12.36 26.51 -15.53
N GLN A 492 12.82 26.10 -14.33
CA GLN A 492 12.58 24.77 -13.80
C GLN A 492 12.30 24.87 -12.32
N PHE A 493 11.25 24.17 -11.88
CA PHE A 493 10.77 24.11 -10.51
C PHE A 493 10.74 22.64 -10.08
N ASN A 494 11.39 22.33 -8.96
CA ASN A 494 11.48 20.96 -8.45
C ASN A 494 10.73 20.86 -7.13
N TYR A 495 9.83 19.89 -7.06
CA TYR A 495 9.08 19.49 -5.88
C TYR A 495 9.45 18.05 -5.55
N HIS A 496 9.06 17.55 -4.41
CA HIS A 496 9.30 16.15 -4.10
C HIS A 496 8.51 15.26 -5.09
N GLY A 497 9.19 14.39 -5.82
CA GLY A 497 8.59 13.47 -6.80
C GLY A 497 8.02 14.12 -8.07
N VAL A 498 8.01 15.46 -8.18
CA VAL A 498 7.42 16.19 -9.31
C VAL A 498 8.39 17.28 -9.77
N ALA A 499 8.56 17.44 -11.08
CA ALA A 499 9.26 18.56 -11.65
C ALA A 499 8.41 19.27 -12.72
N VAL A 500 8.55 20.61 -12.78
CA VAL A 500 7.83 21.44 -13.74
C VAL A 500 8.84 22.32 -14.46
N SER A 501 8.93 22.17 -15.77
CA SER A 501 9.81 22.97 -16.61
C SER A 501 8.98 23.93 -17.50
N LEU A 502 9.39 25.18 -17.58
CA LEU A 502 8.78 26.19 -18.43
C LEU A 502 9.63 26.42 -19.67
N PHE A 503 8.99 26.44 -20.82
CA PHE A 503 9.58 26.72 -22.10
C PHE A 503 8.85 27.88 -22.77
N ASP A 504 9.59 28.97 -23.17
CA ASP A 504 9.06 30.11 -23.91
C ASP A 504 9.28 29.92 -25.40
N ARG A 505 8.32 30.35 -26.21
CA ARG A 505 8.45 30.28 -27.67
C ARG A 505 9.60 31.20 -28.13
N ASP A 506 10.49 30.60 -28.90
CA ASP A 506 11.58 31.36 -29.51
C ASP A 506 10.99 32.35 -30.54
N ARG A 507 11.01 33.63 -30.23
CA ARG A 507 10.73 34.69 -31.22
C ARG A 507 12.01 34.81 -32.06
N ARG A 508 12.22 33.90 -32.99
CA ARG A 508 13.20 34.21 -34.06
C ARG A 508 12.56 35.34 -34.87
N PRO A 509 13.22 36.47 -35.06
CA PRO A 509 12.81 37.43 -36.08
C PRO A 509 12.82 36.70 -37.41
N GLY A 510 11.69 36.67 -38.10
CA GLY A 510 11.55 36.22 -39.47
C GLY A 510 12.32 37.06 -40.42
#